data_874bb6185e0ed6d2551341be9c250e79
#
_entry.id   874bb6185e0ed6d2551341be9c250e79
#
_cell.length_a   1.000
_cell.length_b   1.000
_cell.length_c   1.000
_cell.angle_alpha   90.00
_cell.angle_beta   90.00
_cell.angle_gamma   90.00
#
_symmetry.space_group_name_H-M   'P 1'
#
loop_
_entity.id
_entity.type
_entity.pdbx_description
1 polymer ?
#
loop_
_entity_poly.entity_id
_entity_poly.type
_entity_poly.pdbx_seq_one_letter_code
_entity_poly.pdbx_strand_id
1 'polypeptide(L)'
;MKPIIKYRGGKSKEIPQIIQYIPQFEGRYIEPFFGGGAMFFHIEPNNAIISDINVRLMNFYRSVQQNFMQLSVELAELENIYTNNRLEFDMLKKLHPENRIPDGNEALYYQLRNMYNGLIPSTYSDATLYYFINKTAYSGMLRFNAKGEYNVPYGRYKNFNTRIITEAHHTLLVNTEIHNGDYRDIFNLANPNDFVFLDPPYDCIFSDYGNLEY
;
A
#
# COMPACT_ATOMS: atom_id res chain seq x y z
N MET A 1 -11.16 8.86 6.11
CA MET A 1 -9.92 8.19 6.67
C MET A 1 -8.68 8.57 5.86
N LYS A 2 -7.47 8.19 6.32
CA LYS A 2 -6.24 8.37 5.54
C LYS A 2 -5.93 7.12 4.72
N PRO A 3 -5.33 7.24 3.51
CA PRO A 3 -4.86 6.09 2.76
C PRO A 3 -3.89 5.21 3.56
N ILE A 4 -4.02 3.90 3.40
CA ILE A 4 -3.22 2.92 4.17
C ILE A 4 -1.78 2.85 3.67
N ILE A 5 -1.56 2.92 2.35
CA ILE A 5 -0.26 2.75 1.71
C ILE A 5 0.27 4.05 1.10
N LYS A 6 1.58 4.09 0.86
CA LYS A 6 2.19 5.10 0.01
C LYS A 6 1.99 4.68 -1.45
N TYR A 7 1.38 5.54 -2.26
CA TYR A 7 1.19 5.30 -3.68
C TYR A 7 1.55 6.56 -4.48
N ARG A 8 2.33 6.41 -5.55
CA ARG A 8 2.71 7.53 -6.41
C ARG A 8 1.48 8.04 -7.15
N GLY A 9 1.36 9.34 -7.32
CA GLY A 9 0.18 9.96 -7.92
C GLY A 9 -1.04 10.04 -6.99
N GLY A 10 -0.93 9.60 -5.73
CA GLY A 10 -2.06 9.64 -4.79
C GLY A 10 -2.58 11.07 -4.57
N LYS A 11 -3.88 11.26 -4.71
CA LYS A 11 -4.58 12.56 -4.75
C LYS A 11 -4.86 13.20 -3.38
N SER A 12 -4.24 12.73 -2.31
CA SER A 12 -4.54 13.24 -0.94
C SER A 12 -4.39 14.75 -0.77
N LYS A 13 -3.51 15.38 -1.56
CA LYS A 13 -3.30 16.84 -1.53
C LYS A 13 -4.31 17.60 -2.37
N GLU A 14 -4.86 16.96 -3.40
CA GLU A 14 -5.82 17.54 -4.34
C GLU A 14 -7.28 17.36 -3.86
N ILE A 15 -7.54 16.46 -2.90
CA ILE A 15 -8.89 16.21 -2.37
C ILE A 15 -9.65 17.48 -2.00
N PRO A 16 -9.07 18.48 -1.27
CA PRO A 16 -9.81 19.71 -0.92
C PRO A 16 -10.30 20.50 -2.14
N GLN A 17 -9.65 20.35 -3.28
CA GLN A 17 -10.01 21.00 -4.54
C GLN A 17 -11.01 20.18 -5.34
N ILE A 18 -10.94 18.84 -5.24
CA ILE A 18 -11.77 17.92 -6.03
C ILE A 18 -13.13 17.71 -5.37
N ILE A 19 -13.18 17.65 -4.03
CA ILE A 19 -14.39 17.26 -3.28
C ILE A 19 -15.62 18.13 -3.59
N GLN A 20 -15.43 19.40 -3.90
CA GLN A 20 -16.52 20.32 -4.25
C GLN A 20 -17.20 19.98 -5.58
N TYR A 21 -16.57 19.17 -6.43
CA TYR A 21 -17.11 18.75 -7.74
C TYR A 21 -17.75 17.36 -7.68
N ILE A 22 -17.69 16.67 -6.55
CA ILE A 22 -18.32 15.36 -6.40
C ILE A 22 -19.83 15.57 -6.21
N PRO A 23 -20.67 15.03 -7.12
CA PRO A 23 -22.11 15.13 -6.98
C PRO A 23 -22.61 14.29 -5.81
N GLN A 24 -23.81 14.59 -5.32
CA GLN A 24 -24.53 13.61 -4.50
C GLN A 24 -24.93 12.43 -5.37
N PHE A 25 -24.71 11.21 -4.89
CA PHE A 25 -25.05 9.97 -5.59
C PHE A 25 -25.75 9.01 -4.61
N GLU A 26 -26.69 8.22 -5.12
CA GLU A 26 -27.48 7.26 -4.34
C GLU A 26 -26.99 5.81 -4.56
N GLY A 27 -26.26 5.57 -5.67
CA GLY A 27 -25.71 4.28 -6.04
C GLY A 27 -24.37 3.99 -5.37
N ARG A 28 -23.59 3.12 -6.01
CA ARG A 28 -22.26 2.73 -5.53
C ARG A 28 -21.21 3.77 -5.91
N TYR A 29 -20.15 3.82 -5.08
CA TYR A 29 -18.89 4.45 -5.46
C TYR A 29 -18.04 3.47 -6.28
N ILE A 30 -17.52 3.87 -7.41
CA ILE A 30 -16.72 3.00 -8.29
C ILE A 30 -15.37 3.68 -8.59
N GLU A 31 -14.24 3.02 -8.30
CA GLU A 31 -12.89 3.52 -8.55
C GLU A 31 -12.04 2.46 -9.28
N PRO A 32 -11.99 2.49 -10.63
CA PRO A 32 -11.29 1.48 -11.44
C PRO A 32 -9.76 1.62 -11.47
N PHE A 33 -9.23 2.77 -11.05
CA PHE A 33 -7.80 3.06 -10.93
C PHE A 33 -7.47 3.36 -9.47
N PHE A 34 -7.64 2.35 -8.60
CA PHE A 34 -7.71 2.55 -7.16
C PHE A 34 -6.42 3.07 -6.53
N GLY A 35 -5.26 2.54 -6.95
CA GLY A 35 -3.97 2.95 -6.40
C GLY A 35 -3.95 2.96 -4.87
N GLY A 36 -3.68 4.12 -4.29
CA GLY A 36 -3.70 4.32 -2.84
C GLY A 36 -5.08 4.57 -2.23
N GLY A 37 -6.14 4.67 -3.05
CA GLY A 37 -7.53 4.86 -2.60
C GLY A 37 -7.79 6.19 -1.88
N ALA A 38 -7.06 7.25 -2.23
CA ALA A 38 -7.14 8.52 -1.50
C ALA A 38 -8.57 9.09 -1.47
N MET A 39 -9.29 9.02 -2.59
CA MET A 39 -10.67 9.52 -2.69
C MET A 39 -11.63 8.60 -1.96
N PHE A 40 -11.53 7.30 -2.16
CA PHE A 40 -12.33 6.28 -1.47
C PHE A 40 -12.26 6.43 0.07
N PHE A 41 -11.04 6.49 0.62
CA PHE A 41 -10.84 6.66 2.06
C PHE A 41 -11.25 8.04 2.58
N HIS A 42 -11.37 9.04 1.71
CA HIS A 42 -11.90 10.35 2.09
C HIS A 42 -13.44 10.36 2.12
N ILE A 43 -14.09 9.77 1.11
CA ILE A 43 -15.56 9.72 0.98
C ILE A 43 -16.16 8.73 1.98
N GLU A 44 -15.50 7.60 2.23
CA GLU A 44 -15.97 6.50 3.09
C GLU A 44 -17.37 6.00 2.64
N PRO A 45 -17.51 5.55 1.37
CA PRO A 45 -18.81 5.18 0.83
C PRO A 45 -19.36 3.91 1.49
N ASN A 46 -20.68 3.84 1.68
CA ASN A 46 -21.34 2.67 2.27
C ASN A 46 -21.32 1.44 1.36
N ASN A 47 -21.23 1.62 0.05
CA ASN A 47 -21.18 0.56 -0.94
C ASN A 47 -20.24 0.99 -2.08
N ALA A 48 -19.27 0.16 -2.42
CA ALA A 48 -18.27 0.52 -3.42
C ALA A 48 -17.77 -0.68 -4.22
N ILE A 49 -17.26 -0.36 -5.42
CA ILE A 49 -16.44 -1.24 -6.25
C ILE A 49 -15.08 -0.56 -6.43
N ILE A 50 -14.02 -1.25 -6.07
CA ILE A 50 -12.65 -0.78 -6.29
C ILE A 50 -11.86 -1.77 -7.12
N SER A 51 -11.02 -1.28 -8.00
CA SER A 51 -10.17 -2.11 -8.85
C SER A 51 -8.84 -1.44 -9.18
N ASP A 52 -7.84 -2.25 -9.45
CA ASP A 52 -6.56 -1.82 -10.01
C ASP A 52 -5.95 -2.99 -10.79
N ILE A 53 -5.15 -2.69 -11.81
CA ILE A 53 -4.43 -3.71 -12.57
C ILE A 53 -3.34 -4.39 -11.72
N ASN A 54 -2.88 -3.73 -10.67
CA ASN A 54 -1.85 -4.23 -9.77
C ASN A 54 -2.39 -5.31 -8.83
N VAL A 55 -2.18 -6.58 -9.18
CA VAL A 55 -2.63 -7.75 -8.43
C VAL A 55 -2.18 -7.71 -6.97
N ARG A 56 -0.91 -7.39 -6.71
CA ARG A 56 -0.35 -7.37 -5.34
C ARG A 56 -1.00 -6.31 -4.48
N LEU A 57 -1.30 -5.16 -5.06
CA LEU A 57 -2.05 -4.08 -4.42
C LEU A 57 -3.46 -4.53 -4.01
N MET A 58 -4.21 -5.11 -4.95
CA MET A 58 -5.58 -5.54 -4.67
C MET A 58 -5.63 -6.73 -3.70
N ASN A 59 -4.66 -7.64 -3.76
CA ASN A 59 -4.53 -8.72 -2.77
C ASN A 59 -4.23 -8.18 -1.36
N PHE A 60 -3.44 -7.10 -1.24
CA PHE A 60 -3.24 -6.43 0.04
C PHE A 60 -4.57 -5.89 0.60
N TYR A 61 -5.38 -5.19 -0.20
CA TYR A 61 -6.69 -4.69 0.26
C TYR A 61 -7.67 -5.82 0.59
N ARG A 62 -7.66 -6.92 -0.18
CA ARG A 62 -8.44 -8.14 0.17
C ARG A 62 -8.00 -8.72 1.51
N SER A 63 -6.72 -8.69 1.81
CA SER A 63 -6.22 -9.16 3.11
C SER A 63 -6.63 -8.25 4.26
N VAL A 64 -6.68 -6.92 4.06
CA VAL A 64 -7.26 -6.00 5.06
C VAL A 64 -8.75 -6.30 5.25
N GLN A 65 -9.48 -6.65 4.17
CA GLN A 65 -10.90 -7.01 4.22
C GLN A 65 -11.15 -8.35 4.92
N GLN A 66 -10.34 -9.38 4.65
CA GLN A 66 -10.67 -10.78 5.00
C GLN A 66 -9.83 -11.33 6.15
N ASN A 67 -8.60 -10.85 6.30
CA ASN A 67 -7.60 -11.39 7.22
C ASN A 67 -7.02 -10.33 8.15
N PHE A 68 -7.81 -9.31 8.51
CA PHE A 68 -7.38 -8.14 9.29
C PHE A 68 -6.66 -8.49 10.59
N MET A 69 -7.19 -9.48 11.34
CA MET A 69 -6.59 -9.88 12.62
C MET A 69 -5.20 -10.49 12.44
N GLN A 70 -5.03 -11.40 11.47
CA GLN A 70 -3.72 -11.98 11.18
C GLN A 70 -2.74 -10.91 10.73
N LEU A 71 -3.14 -10.06 9.78
CA LEU A 71 -2.33 -8.94 9.29
C LEU A 71 -1.88 -8.02 10.45
N SER A 72 -2.80 -7.70 11.36
CA SER A 72 -2.51 -6.82 12.50
C SER A 72 -1.49 -7.44 13.46
N VAL A 73 -1.58 -8.75 13.74
CA VAL A 73 -0.62 -9.46 14.60
C VAL A 73 0.76 -9.51 13.95
N GLU A 74 0.85 -9.90 12.69
CA GLU A 74 2.13 -9.98 11.95
C GLU A 74 2.80 -8.60 11.85
N LEU A 75 2.03 -7.54 11.59
CA LEU A 75 2.54 -6.18 11.52
C LEU A 75 2.99 -5.65 12.88
N ALA A 76 2.30 -5.97 13.97
CA ALA A 76 2.71 -5.59 15.32
C ALA A 76 4.02 -6.26 15.72
N GLU A 77 4.20 -7.53 15.35
CA GLU A 77 5.47 -8.25 15.55
C GLU A 77 6.62 -7.56 14.80
N LEU A 78 6.42 -7.26 13.52
CA LEU A 78 7.44 -6.56 12.72
C LEU A 78 7.74 -5.13 13.23
N GLU A 79 6.72 -4.40 13.72
CA GLU A 79 6.92 -3.08 14.34
C GLU A 79 7.79 -3.18 15.59
N ASN A 80 7.59 -4.23 16.41
CA ASN A 80 8.41 -4.51 17.58
C ASN A 80 9.87 -4.81 17.20
N ILE A 81 10.09 -5.71 16.24
CA ILE A 81 11.45 -6.04 15.74
C ILE A 81 12.13 -4.78 15.22
N TYR A 82 11.42 -4.01 14.39
CA TYR A 82 11.95 -2.79 13.77
C TYR A 82 12.33 -1.73 14.83
N THR A 83 11.50 -1.58 15.85
CA THR A 83 11.72 -0.63 16.95
C THR A 83 12.93 -1.04 17.79
N ASN A 84 13.06 -2.32 18.15
CA ASN A 84 14.18 -2.83 18.92
C ASN A 84 15.51 -2.70 18.17
N ASN A 85 15.55 -3.05 16.89
CA ASN A 85 16.72 -2.84 16.04
C ASN A 85 17.14 -1.36 16.00
N ARG A 86 16.16 -0.46 15.96
CA ARG A 86 16.43 0.98 15.96
C ARG A 86 17.00 1.47 17.28
N LEU A 87 16.45 1.02 18.41
CA LEU A 87 16.96 1.36 19.74
C LEU A 87 18.39 0.86 19.93
N GLU A 88 18.68 -0.36 19.52
CA GLU A 88 20.03 -0.94 19.57
C GLU A 88 21.00 -0.13 18.71
N PHE A 89 20.64 0.16 17.46
CA PHE A 89 21.44 0.99 16.55
C PHE A 89 21.77 2.36 17.17
N ASP A 90 20.76 3.06 17.70
CA ASP A 90 20.93 4.40 18.29
C ASP A 90 21.77 4.36 19.56
N MET A 91 21.68 3.29 20.38
CA MET A 91 22.51 3.07 21.56
C MET A 91 23.97 2.82 21.17
N LEU A 92 24.22 1.89 20.25
CA LEU A 92 25.57 1.56 19.78
C LEU A 92 26.25 2.76 19.10
N LYS A 93 25.47 3.56 18.36
CA LYS A 93 26.00 4.78 17.72
C LYS A 93 26.41 5.86 18.72
N LYS A 94 25.73 5.94 19.88
CA LYS A 94 26.12 6.84 20.98
C LYS A 94 27.38 6.36 21.69
N LEU A 95 27.50 5.04 21.90
CA LEU A 95 28.65 4.44 22.60
C LEU A 95 29.91 4.45 21.73
N HIS A 96 29.76 4.31 20.43
CA HIS A 96 30.86 4.18 19.48
C HIS A 96 30.64 5.09 18.25
N PRO A 97 30.72 6.44 18.46
CA PRO A 97 30.36 7.41 17.41
C PRO A 97 31.24 7.30 16.15
N GLU A 98 32.50 6.88 16.30
CA GLU A 98 33.47 6.72 15.22
C GLU A 98 33.30 5.39 14.45
N ASN A 99 32.56 4.43 15.00
CA ASN A 99 32.42 3.13 14.37
C ASN A 99 31.27 3.12 13.37
N ARG A 100 31.46 2.30 12.33
CA ARG A 100 30.36 1.91 11.44
C ARG A 100 29.48 0.87 12.15
N ILE A 101 28.30 1.29 12.60
CA ILE A 101 27.34 0.40 13.24
C ILE A 101 26.45 -0.24 12.16
N PRO A 102 26.31 -1.58 12.13
CA PRO A 102 25.35 -2.26 11.27
C PRO A 102 23.90 -1.83 11.63
N ASP A 103 23.07 -1.62 10.62
CA ASP A 103 21.64 -1.32 10.83
C ASP A 103 20.84 -2.63 10.75
N GLY A 104 20.34 -3.13 11.87
CA GLY A 104 19.50 -4.33 11.95
C GLY A 104 18.24 -4.23 11.10
N ASN A 105 17.69 -3.02 10.91
CA ASN A 105 16.55 -2.80 10.04
C ASN A 105 16.89 -2.89 8.56
N GLU A 106 18.13 -2.58 8.16
CA GLU A 106 18.58 -2.83 6.79
C GLU A 106 18.65 -4.34 6.50
N ALA A 107 19.20 -5.13 7.43
CA ALA A 107 19.23 -6.60 7.31
C ALA A 107 17.81 -7.19 7.25
N LEU A 108 16.92 -6.78 8.14
CA LEU A 108 15.50 -7.17 8.17
C LEU A 108 14.81 -6.83 6.83
N TYR A 109 15.03 -5.61 6.32
CA TYR A 109 14.45 -5.19 5.04
C TYR A 109 14.85 -6.11 3.89
N TYR A 110 16.13 -6.43 3.73
CA TYR A 110 16.57 -7.29 2.65
C TYR A 110 16.12 -8.75 2.82
N GLN A 111 16.00 -9.24 4.05
CA GLN A 111 15.41 -10.54 4.33
C GLN A 111 13.94 -10.59 3.88
N LEU A 112 13.11 -9.64 4.31
CA LEU A 112 11.69 -9.58 3.95
C LEU A 112 11.48 -9.30 2.46
N ARG A 113 12.38 -8.53 1.82
CA ARG A 113 12.36 -8.35 0.37
C ARG A 113 12.65 -9.64 -0.39
N ASN A 114 13.55 -10.48 0.12
CA ASN A 114 13.80 -11.80 -0.47
C ASN A 114 12.59 -12.73 -0.32
N MET A 115 11.88 -12.70 0.83
CA MET A 115 10.60 -13.39 1.01
C MET A 115 9.54 -12.87 0.03
N TYR A 116 9.41 -11.54 -0.09
CA TYR A 116 8.48 -10.88 -1.01
C TYR A 116 8.71 -11.25 -2.48
N ASN A 117 9.95 -11.49 -2.86
CA ASN A 117 10.36 -11.95 -4.19
C ASN A 117 10.27 -13.47 -4.36
N GLY A 118 9.91 -14.23 -3.32
CA GLY A 118 9.87 -15.70 -3.37
C GLY A 118 11.23 -16.37 -3.45
N LEU A 119 12.32 -15.65 -3.14
CA LEU A 119 13.69 -16.17 -3.17
C LEU A 119 14.02 -17.04 -1.95
N ILE A 120 13.31 -16.86 -0.86
CA ILE A 120 13.36 -17.67 0.36
C ILE A 120 11.94 -17.91 0.88
N PRO A 121 11.70 -19.01 1.64
CA PRO A 121 10.40 -19.25 2.26
C PRO A 121 9.96 -18.09 3.16
N SER A 122 8.68 -17.73 3.11
CA SER A 122 8.12 -16.68 3.97
C SER A 122 7.47 -17.27 5.22
N THR A 123 7.66 -16.57 6.34
CA THR A 123 6.95 -16.79 7.61
C THR A 123 5.80 -15.80 7.81
N TYR A 124 5.66 -14.82 6.91
CA TYR A 124 4.64 -13.78 6.92
C TYR A 124 3.72 -13.90 5.71
N SER A 125 2.50 -13.39 5.83
CA SER A 125 1.57 -13.27 4.71
C SER A 125 2.08 -12.29 3.63
N ASP A 126 1.66 -12.48 2.39
CA ASP A 126 2.01 -11.59 1.28
C ASP A 126 1.57 -10.14 1.55
N ALA A 127 0.46 -9.94 2.24
CA ALA A 127 -0.04 -8.62 2.61
C ALA A 127 0.88 -7.92 3.63
N THR A 128 1.40 -8.65 4.60
CA THR A 128 2.37 -8.15 5.57
C THR A 128 3.67 -7.76 4.89
N LEU A 129 4.19 -8.62 4.01
CA LEU A 129 5.38 -8.32 3.21
C LEU A 129 5.17 -7.10 2.30
N TYR A 130 4.01 -7.03 1.62
CA TYR A 130 3.66 -5.88 0.77
C TYR A 130 3.65 -4.58 1.56
N TYR A 131 2.98 -4.56 2.71
CA TYR A 131 2.91 -3.37 3.57
C TYR A 131 4.28 -2.96 4.11
N PHE A 132 5.05 -3.93 4.62
CA PHE A 132 6.39 -3.67 5.14
C PHE A 132 7.28 -3.04 4.07
N ILE A 133 7.34 -3.63 2.88
CA ILE A 133 8.11 -3.13 1.74
C ILE A 133 7.64 -1.72 1.35
N ASN A 134 6.32 -1.51 1.22
CA ASN A 134 5.77 -0.20 0.87
C ASN A 134 6.17 0.90 1.85
N LYS A 135 6.22 0.59 3.15
CA LYS A 135 6.53 1.59 4.20
C LYS A 135 8.02 1.82 4.39
N THR A 136 8.87 0.83 4.12
CA THR A 136 10.29 0.85 4.48
C THR A 136 11.23 0.97 3.28
N ALA A 137 10.76 0.74 2.06
CA ALA A 137 11.53 0.96 0.84
C ALA A 137 11.78 2.45 0.57
N TYR A 138 12.89 2.75 -0.08
CA TYR A 138 13.27 4.12 -0.46
C TYR A 138 12.14 4.81 -1.25
N SER A 139 11.67 5.92 -0.70
CA SER A 139 10.60 6.77 -1.29
C SER A 139 9.26 6.04 -1.58
N GLY A 140 9.06 4.82 -1.06
CA GLY A 140 7.86 4.01 -1.36
C GLY A 140 7.73 3.67 -2.85
N MET A 141 8.85 3.60 -3.57
CA MET A 141 8.88 3.30 -5.01
C MET A 141 8.40 1.88 -5.30
N LEU A 142 7.73 1.69 -6.44
CA LEU A 142 7.46 0.40 -7.04
C LEU A 142 8.39 0.24 -8.25
N ARG A 143 9.38 -0.66 -8.14
CA ARG A 143 10.31 -0.94 -9.23
C ARG A 143 10.72 -2.41 -9.19
N PHE A 144 10.70 -3.03 -10.36
CA PHE A 144 11.08 -4.42 -10.56
C PHE A 144 12.23 -4.52 -11.57
N ASN A 145 13.05 -5.53 -11.42
CA ASN A 145 14.09 -5.84 -12.41
C ASN A 145 13.51 -6.64 -13.58
N ALA A 146 14.33 -6.96 -14.57
CA ALA A 146 13.93 -7.74 -15.76
C ALA A 146 13.43 -9.17 -15.44
N LYS A 147 13.69 -9.68 -14.22
CA LYS A 147 13.19 -10.97 -13.73
C LYS A 147 11.84 -10.85 -12.99
N GLY A 148 11.25 -9.63 -12.90
CA GLY A 148 10.05 -9.39 -12.13
C GLY A 148 10.27 -9.32 -10.60
N GLU A 149 11.53 -9.25 -10.13
CA GLU A 149 11.84 -9.13 -8.72
C GLU A 149 11.86 -7.67 -8.28
N TYR A 150 11.24 -7.39 -7.15
CA TYR A 150 11.27 -6.06 -6.53
C TYR A 150 12.69 -5.69 -6.09
N ASN A 151 13.21 -4.55 -6.55
CA ASN A 151 14.63 -4.21 -6.42
C ASN A 151 14.92 -2.83 -5.81
N VAL A 152 13.91 -2.19 -5.19
CA VAL A 152 14.13 -0.91 -4.50
C VAL A 152 14.98 -1.12 -3.25
N PRO A 153 15.93 -0.20 -2.93
CA PRO A 153 16.73 -0.29 -1.72
C PRO A 153 15.96 0.10 -0.46
N TYR A 154 16.53 -0.22 0.70
CA TYR A 154 16.02 0.20 2.01
C TYR A 154 15.99 1.73 2.14
N GLY A 155 14.89 2.27 2.66
CA GLY A 155 14.63 3.71 2.77
C GLY A 155 15.20 4.38 4.04
N ARG A 156 15.76 3.61 4.96
CA ARG A 156 16.37 4.07 6.22
C ARG A 156 15.45 4.92 7.09
N TYR A 157 14.17 4.61 7.10
CA TYR A 157 13.19 5.30 7.95
C TYR A 157 13.42 4.96 9.43
N LYS A 158 13.24 5.97 10.29
CA LYS A 158 13.36 5.78 11.76
C LYS A 158 12.27 4.90 12.33
N ASN A 159 11.06 5.02 11.79
CA ASN A 159 9.87 4.36 12.31
C ASN A 159 9.20 3.51 11.21
N PHE A 160 8.73 2.36 11.60
CA PHE A 160 7.77 1.56 10.84
C PHE A 160 6.44 1.65 11.58
N ASN A 161 5.45 2.34 10.99
CA ASN A 161 4.16 2.60 11.64
C ASN A 161 3.08 1.71 11.05
N THR A 162 2.51 0.84 11.86
CA THR A 162 1.45 -0.10 11.50
C THR A 162 0.06 0.39 11.92
N ARG A 163 -0.02 1.34 12.84
CA ARG A 163 -1.27 1.88 13.41
C ARG A 163 -2.13 2.67 12.42
N ILE A 164 -1.64 2.85 11.17
CA ILE A 164 -2.43 3.46 10.10
C ILE A 164 -3.54 2.52 9.64
N ILE A 165 -3.33 1.20 9.70
CA ILE A 165 -4.37 0.20 9.40
C ILE A 165 -5.22 0.02 10.66
N THR A 166 -6.46 0.44 10.59
CA THR A 166 -7.38 0.42 11.73
C THR A 166 -8.59 -0.47 11.42
N GLU A 167 -9.33 -0.84 12.46
CA GLU A 167 -10.61 -1.55 12.33
C GLU A 167 -11.61 -0.79 11.42
N ALA A 168 -11.57 0.54 11.43
CA ALA A 168 -12.41 1.36 10.54
C ALA A 168 -12.09 1.11 9.06
N HIS A 169 -10.80 0.91 8.70
CA HIS A 169 -10.42 0.53 7.33
C HIS A 169 -10.95 -0.86 6.95
N HIS A 170 -10.85 -1.82 7.88
CA HIS A 170 -11.41 -3.15 7.70
C HIS A 170 -12.93 -3.07 7.48
N THR A 171 -13.66 -2.39 8.35
CA THR A 171 -15.13 -2.24 8.28
C THR A 171 -15.55 -1.62 6.94
N LEU A 172 -14.87 -0.56 6.49
CA LEU A 172 -15.16 0.07 5.20
C LEU A 172 -14.93 -0.91 4.04
N LEU A 173 -13.82 -1.65 4.05
CA LEU A 173 -13.50 -2.60 3.00
C LEU A 173 -14.41 -3.83 2.99
N VAL A 174 -14.98 -4.25 4.13
CA VAL A 174 -15.97 -5.35 4.19
C VAL A 174 -17.19 -5.05 3.32
N ASN A 175 -17.61 -3.80 3.21
CA ASN A 175 -18.73 -3.37 2.38
C ASN A 175 -18.32 -2.97 0.94
N THR A 176 -17.13 -3.42 0.49
CA THR A 176 -16.55 -3.04 -0.80
C THR A 176 -16.29 -4.27 -1.64
N GLU A 177 -16.73 -4.27 -2.89
CA GLU A 177 -16.34 -5.26 -3.88
C GLU A 177 -14.92 -4.94 -4.39
N ILE A 178 -13.99 -5.87 -4.21
CA ILE A 178 -12.58 -5.69 -4.60
C ILE A 178 -12.28 -6.53 -5.85
N HIS A 179 -12.09 -5.88 -6.96
CA HIS A 179 -11.72 -6.48 -8.23
C HIS A 179 -10.21 -6.32 -8.50
N ASN A 180 -9.76 -6.99 -9.55
CA ASN A 180 -8.42 -6.84 -10.11
C ASN A 180 -8.49 -7.12 -11.60
N GLY A 181 -7.99 -6.22 -12.43
CA GLY A 181 -8.01 -6.36 -13.87
C GLY A 181 -8.15 -5.05 -14.61
N ASP A 182 -8.56 -5.15 -15.86
CA ASP A 182 -8.75 -4.01 -16.74
C ASP A 182 -9.96 -3.16 -16.30
N TYR A 183 -9.78 -1.84 -16.32
CA TYR A 183 -10.83 -0.87 -15.95
C TYR A 183 -12.12 -1.01 -16.79
N ARG A 184 -12.02 -1.51 -18.01
CA ARG A 184 -13.16 -1.74 -18.92
C ARG A 184 -14.15 -2.75 -18.34
N ASP A 185 -13.65 -3.77 -17.64
CA ASP A 185 -14.51 -4.76 -16.98
C ASP A 185 -15.33 -4.11 -15.86
N ILE A 186 -14.73 -3.15 -15.17
CA ILE A 186 -15.40 -2.40 -14.09
C ILE A 186 -16.47 -1.45 -14.64
N PHE A 187 -16.23 -0.82 -15.79
CA PHE A 187 -17.25 0.02 -16.43
C PHE A 187 -18.51 -0.75 -16.80
N ASN A 188 -18.38 -2.02 -17.17
CA ASN A 188 -19.53 -2.86 -17.49
C ASN A 188 -20.41 -3.16 -16.25
N LEU A 189 -19.91 -2.92 -15.04
CA LEU A 189 -20.65 -3.11 -13.79
C LEU A 189 -21.39 -1.83 -13.36
N ALA A 190 -21.06 -0.66 -13.94
CA ALA A 190 -21.62 0.61 -13.53
C ALA A 190 -23.10 0.75 -13.96
N ASN A 191 -23.90 1.32 -13.06
CA ASN A 191 -25.32 1.64 -13.28
C ASN A 191 -25.54 3.17 -13.30
N PRO A 192 -26.66 3.67 -13.82
CA PRO A 192 -26.92 5.10 -13.98
C PRO A 192 -26.86 5.95 -12.70
N ASN A 193 -27.06 5.33 -11.52
CA ASN A 193 -27.04 6.03 -10.22
C ASN A 193 -25.70 5.91 -9.51
N ASP A 194 -24.73 5.19 -10.08
CA ASP A 194 -23.40 5.03 -9.48
C ASP A 194 -22.54 6.27 -9.77
N PHE A 195 -21.64 6.57 -8.84
CA PHE A 195 -20.61 7.58 -9.03
C PHE A 195 -19.28 6.91 -9.36
N VAL A 196 -18.71 7.23 -10.52
CA VAL A 196 -17.44 6.68 -10.98
C VAL A 196 -16.35 7.75 -10.87
N PHE A 197 -15.34 7.49 -10.03
CA PHE A 197 -14.15 8.33 -9.91
C PHE A 197 -13.01 7.77 -10.76
N LEU A 198 -12.50 8.58 -11.70
CA LEU A 198 -11.46 8.19 -12.65
C LEU A 198 -10.19 8.99 -12.39
N ASP A 199 -9.10 8.29 -12.05
CA ASP A 199 -7.75 8.84 -11.95
C ASP A 199 -6.77 7.92 -12.71
N PRO A 200 -6.89 7.85 -14.06
CA PRO A 200 -6.02 7.01 -14.86
C PRO A 200 -4.56 7.48 -14.79
N PRO A 201 -3.58 6.59 -15.03
CA PRO A 201 -2.20 6.97 -15.14
C PRO A 201 -2.02 8.02 -16.25
N TYR A 202 -1.21 9.04 -15.96
CA TYR A 202 -0.91 10.07 -16.94
C TYR A 202 0.07 9.50 -17.99
N ASP A 203 -0.04 9.98 -19.22
CA ASP A 203 0.93 9.69 -20.29
C ASP A 203 2.25 10.41 -19.98
N CYS A 204 3.04 9.85 -19.07
CA CYS A 204 4.32 10.35 -18.62
C CYS A 204 5.44 9.56 -19.31
N ILE A 205 6.47 10.28 -19.77
CA ILE A 205 7.71 9.71 -20.33
C ILE A 205 8.48 8.83 -19.30
N PHE A 206 8.07 8.85 -18.03
CA PHE A 206 8.66 8.05 -16.96
C PHE A 206 7.74 6.89 -16.58
N SER A 207 8.27 5.65 -16.67
CA SER A 207 7.60 4.41 -16.22
C SER A 207 7.50 4.34 -14.69
N ASP A 208 6.88 5.33 -14.08
CA ASP A 208 6.81 5.48 -12.61
C ASP A 208 5.82 4.52 -11.94
N TYR A 209 5.02 3.80 -12.72
CA TYR A 209 3.97 2.87 -12.25
C TYR A 209 4.41 1.41 -12.21
N GLY A 210 5.73 1.14 -12.20
CA GLY A 210 6.26 -0.18 -11.92
C GLY A 210 6.27 -1.17 -13.10
N ASN A 211 6.40 -0.69 -14.33
CA ASN A 211 6.41 -1.52 -15.55
C ASN A 211 5.15 -2.40 -15.72
N LEU A 212 4.01 -1.95 -15.21
CA LEU A 212 2.73 -2.58 -15.51
C LEU A 212 2.31 -2.15 -16.92
N GLU A 213 2.06 -3.11 -17.81
CA GLU A 213 1.42 -2.85 -19.10
C GLU A 213 -0.06 -2.51 -18.85
N TYR A 214 -0.50 -1.36 -19.33
CA TYR A 214 -1.89 -0.88 -19.26
C TYR A 214 -2.60 -1.11 -20.59
#